data_f6e4cd68f64b6cfb1527b4cdb342789a
#
_entry.id   f6e4cd68f64b6cfb1527b4cdb342789a
#
_cell.length_a   1.000
_cell.length_b   1.000
_cell.length_c   1.000
_cell.angle_alpha   90.00
_cell.angle_beta   90.00
_cell.angle_gamma   90.00
#
_symmetry.space_group_name_H-M   'P 1'
#
loop_
_entity.id
_entity.type
_entity.pdbx_description
1 polymer ?
#
loop_
_entity_poly.entity_id
_entity_poly.type
_entity_poly.pdbx_seq_one_letter_code
_entity_poly.pdbx_strand_id
1 'polypeptide(L)'
;MRKWLSASAVLLLLAVVSVPVFNLTRYSPATTVSRYLNALADGNGATARGLVLGPDLQNTDGMTDEVIGGAQGVPTQIKTDVEESGDTTARVRADYVLGSKPHSTVFTLERIPRTWGLFSQWRIRVEDWPTLSVQGPQAQAANINSQPMANGTNAVPVLFPLQYGVGFNQKYVKSGYKTVDVVEPGEEHSVTVEAEPTPALSEEAQAQLRRQLEDCTKQKVLMPTGCVFGYETDNTILGDVHWELKSVPDVELVRDPSMTVSTSLGSSGDPSSGDGGDSQKAQQAGGLRMRPAEATFIISGNYRDSRTGTETDFREEVTELISARIILTEDGKVRVEQIEP
;
A
#
# COMPACT_ATOMS: atom_id res chain seq x y z
N MET A 1 -12.54 73.08 6.09
CA MET A 1 -13.46 71.98 5.76
C MET A 1 -13.36 71.51 4.28
N ARG A 2 -13.23 72.35 3.27
CA ARG A 2 -13.15 71.95 1.83
C ARG A 2 -11.95 71.03 1.47
N LYS A 3 -10.81 71.17 2.11
CA LYS A 3 -9.59 70.35 1.83
C LYS A 3 -9.71 68.91 2.36
N TRP A 4 -10.50 68.68 3.41
CA TRP A 4 -10.71 67.32 3.98
C TRP A 4 -11.76 66.53 3.14
N LEU A 5 -12.77 67.22 2.56
CA LEU A 5 -13.74 66.60 1.69
C LEU A 5 -13.14 66.14 0.35
N SER A 6 -12.13 66.87 -0.17
CA SER A 6 -11.40 66.46 -1.38
C SER A 6 -10.48 65.26 -1.15
N ALA A 7 -9.83 65.19 0.01
CA ALA A 7 -8.97 64.04 0.38
C ALA A 7 -9.78 62.76 0.57
N SER A 8 -10.97 62.85 1.19
CA SER A 8 -11.88 61.71 1.40
C SER A 8 -12.48 61.21 0.05
N ALA A 9 -12.78 62.11 -0.86
CA ALA A 9 -13.28 61.78 -2.20
C ALA A 9 -12.22 61.05 -3.06
N VAL A 10 -10.95 61.50 -2.97
CA VAL A 10 -9.82 60.88 -3.67
C VAL A 10 -9.54 59.48 -3.11
N LEU A 11 -9.58 59.31 -1.78
CA LEU A 11 -9.39 57.99 -1.13
C LEU A 11 -10.52 57.00 -1.50
N LEU A 12 -11.77 57.49 -1.55
CA LEU A 12 -12.91 56.67 -1.99
C LEU A 12 -12.78 56.27 -3.48
N LEU A 13 -12.37 57.21 -4.34
CA LEU A 13 -12.13 56.93 -5.77
C LEU A 13 -10.99 55.92 -5.97
N LEU A 14 -9.89 56.04 -5.20
CA LEU A 14 -8.79 55.07 -5.22
C LEU A 14 -9.26 53.70 -4.74
N ALA A 15 -10.10 53.62 -3.72
CA ALA A 15 -10.66 52.35 -3.23
C ALA A 15 -11.62 51.73 -4.25
N VAL A 16 -12.47 52.51 -4.86
CA VAL A 16 -13.44 52.06 -5.91
C VAL A 16 -12.74 51.52 -7.16
N VAL A 17 -11.57 52.07 -7.53
CA VAL A 17 -10.79 51.56 -8.68
C VAL A 17 -9.87 50.42 -8.30
N SER A 18 -9.26 50.46 -7.13
CA SER A 18 -8.28 49.43 -6.72
C SER A 18 -8.92 48.07 -6.43
N VAL A 19 -10.11 48.03 -5.81
CA VAL A 19 -10.80 46.79 -5.48
C VAL A 19 -11.09 45.91 -6.71
N PRO A 20 -11.72 46.41 -7.80
CA PRO A 20 -11.90 45.59 -9.00
C PRO A 20 -10.61 45.21 -9.69
N VAL A 21 -9.57 46.08 -9.70
CA VAL A 21 -8.26 45.73 -10.25
C VAL A 21 -7.59 44.62 -9.48
N PHE A 22 -7.64 44.63 -8.15
CA PHE A 22 -7.13 43.54 -7.32
C PHE A 22 -7.94 42.24 -7.51
N ASN A 23 -9.25 42.33 -7.65
CA ASN A 23 -10.11 41.17 -7.93
C ASN A 23 -9.82 40.54 -9.30
N LEU A 24 -9.54 41.37 -10.32
CA LEU A 24 -9.22 40.89 -11.68
C LEU A 24 -7.80 40.33 -11.79
N THR A 25 -6.85 40.74 -10.94
CA THR A 25 -5.46 40.34 -11.05
C THR A 25 -5.05 39.33 -9.99
N ARG A 26 -5.23 39.62 -8.71
CA ARG A 26 -4.75 38.78 -7.61
C ARG A 26 -5.78 37.78 -7.07
N TYR A 27 -7.05 38.06 -7.26
CA TYR A 27 -8.16 37.23 -6.78
C TYR A 27 -8.98 36.64 -7.93
N SER A 28 -8.37 36.49 -9.11
CA SER A 28 -9.03 35.86 -10.26
C SER A 28 -9.07 34.33 -10.10
N PRO A 29 -10.03 33.66 -10.75
CA PRO A 29 -10.09 32.21 -10.76
C PRO A 29 -8.80 31.58 -11.36
N ALA A 30 -8.26 32.17 -12.45
CA ALA A 30 -6.99 31.71 -13.05
C ALA A 30 -5.81 31.76 -12.07
N THR A 31 -5.72 32.84 -11.27
CA THR A 31 -4.68 32.95 -10.23
C THR A 31 -4.81 31.85 -9.17
N THR A 32 -6.04 31.45 -8.83
CA THR A 32 -6.28 30.36 -7.86
C THR A 32 -5.77 29.02 -8.41
N VAL A 33 -6.08 28.69 -9.68
CA VAL A 33 -5.58 27.48 -10.34
C VAL A 33 -4.07 27.52 -10.47
N SER A 34 -3.48 28.66 -10.88
CA SER A 34 -2.01 28.79 -10.95
C SER A 34 -1.35 28.57 -9.58
N ARG A 35 -1.93 29.11 -8.50
CA ARG A 35 -1.43 28.90 -7.12
C ARG A 35 -1.54 27.45 -6.69
N TYR A 36 -2.61 26.76 -7.05
CA TYR A 36 -2.81 25.36 -6.79
C TYR A 36 -1.73 24.50 -7.48
N LEU A 37 -1.55 24.70 -8.79
CA LEU A 37 -0.58 23.96 -9.57
C LEU A 37 0.86 24.24 -9.14
N ASN A 38 1.19 25.50 -8.78
CA ASN A 38 2.49 25.84 -8.22
C ASN A 38 2.70 25.21 -6.84
N ALA A 39 1.66 25.14 -5.98
CA ALA A 39 1.76 24.46 -4.69
C ALA A 39 2.06 22.95 -4.87
N LEU A 40 1.48 22.30 -5.87
CA LEU A 40 1.82 20.93 -6.24
C LEU A 40 3.26 20.81 -6.74
N ALA A 41 3.69 21.73 -7.60
CA ALA A 41 5.06 21.77 -8.13
C ALA A 41 6.11 21.99 -7.03
N ASP A 42 5.76 22.75 -6.00
CA ASP A 42 6.61 23.05 -4.84
C ASP A 42 6.55 21.95 -3.75
N GLY A 43 5.78 20.89 -3.96
CA GLY A 43 5.62 19.80 -2.99
C GLY A 43 4.75 20.17 -1.77
N ASN A 44 3.95 21.24 -1.85
CA ASN A 44 3.18 21.77 -0.72
C ASN A 44 1.72 21.27 -0.78
N GLY A 45 1.51 20.02 -0.36
CA GLY A 45 0.21 19.35 -0.38
C GLY A 45 -0.83 20.05 0.50
N ALA A 46 -0.44 20.53 1.67
CA ALA A 46 -1.33 21.25 2.58
C ALA A 46 -1.87 22.54 1.95
N THR A 47 -1.03 23.31 1.28
CA THR A 47 -1.45 24.53 0.56
C THR A 47 -2.34 24.18 -0.63
N ALA A 48 -1.96 23.18 -1.43
CA ALA A 48 -2.75 22.74 -2.58
C ALA A 48 -4.14 22.29 -2.13
N ARG A 49 -4.23 21.39 -1.15
CA ARG A 49 -5.51 20.91 -0.60
C ARG A 49 -6.37 22.05 -0.04
N GLY A 50 -5.75 23.03 0.61
CA GLY A 50 -6.45 24.23 1.12
C GLY A 50 -7.12 25.09 0.04
N LEU A 51 -6.77 24.94 -1.23
CA LEU A 51 -7.36 25.63 -2.37
C LEU A 51 -8.49 24.84 -3.04
N VAL A 52 -8.78 23.63 -2.57
CA VAL A 52 -9.82 22.75 -3.13
C VAL A 52 -10.98 22.61 -2.17
N LEU A 53 -12.18 22.53 -2.70
CA LEU A 53 -13.42 22.13 -2.04
C LEU A 53 -13.82 20.77 -2.60
N GLY A 54 -13.93 19.79 -1.75
CA GLY A 54 -14.36 18.44 -2.11
C GLY A 54 -15.05 17.78 -0.93
N PRO A 55 -15.52 16.55 -1.09
CA PRO A 55 -16.08 15.76 -0.01
C PRO A 55 -15.10 15.60 1.15
N ASP A 56 -15.64 15.48 2.38
CA ASP A 56 -14.83 15.21 3.55
C ASP A 56 -14.15 13.84 3.45
N LEU A 57 -12.87 13.79 3.77
CA LEU A 57 -12.05 12.60 3.69
C LEU A 57 -11.71 12.06 5.08
N GLN A 58 -11.89 10.75 5.27
CA GLN A 58 -11.45 10.04 6.48
C GLN A 58 -9.93 9.79 6.47
N ASN A 59 -9.36 9.65 5.27
CA ASN A 59 -7.93 9.42 5.06
C ASN A 59 -7.39 10.47 4.08
N THR A 60 -6.28 11.09 4.44
CA THR A 60 -5.58 12.09 3.62
C THR A 60 -4.10 11.77 3.42
N ASP A 61 -3.71 10.50 3.68
CA ASP A 61 -2.31 10.06 3.60
C ASP A 61 -1.69 10.30 2.22
N GLY A 62 -2.50 10.19 1.15
CA GLY A 62 -2.07 10.47 -0.21
C GLY A 62 -1.91 11.96 -0.59
N MET A 63 -2.19 12.89 0.35
CA MET A 63 -2.20 14.34 0.10
C MET A 63 -1.22 15.12 1.00
N THR A 64 -0.33 14.43 1.72
CA THR A 64 0.65 15.07 2.61
C THR A 64 1.77 15.74 1.84
N ASP A 65 2.47 16.67 2.47
CA ASP A 65 3.61 17.38 1.84
C ASP A 65 4.71 16.38 1.44
N GLU A 66 4.93 15.35 2.24
CA GLU A 66 5.91 14.30 1.97
C GLU A 66 5.55 13.48 0.72
N VAL A 67 4.27 13.13 0.56
CA VAL A 67 3.79 12.40 -0.62
C VAL A 67 3.88 13.29 -1.86
N ILE A 68 3.42 14.52 -1.77
CA ILE A 68 3.41 15.45 -2.91
C ILE A 68 4.84 15.84 -3.30
N GLY A 69 5.71 16.11 -2.32
CA GLY A 69 7.12 16.43 -2.55
C GLY A 69 7.94 15.28 -3.13
N GLY A 70 7.49 14.04 -2.95
CA GLY A 70 8.09 12.84 -3.56
C GLY A 70 7.54 12.45 -4.93
N ALA A 71 6.66 13.27 -5.55
CA ALA A 71 6.05 12.96 -6.83
C ALA A 71 7.08 12.73 -7.94
N GLN A 72 6.82 11.74 -8.82
CA GLN A 72 7.70 11.42 -9.93
C GLN A 72 7.65 12.48 -11.04
N GLY A 73 6.55 13.21 -11.14
CA GLY A 73 6.40 14.34 -12.01
C GLY A 73 5.39 15.33 -11.44
N VAL A 74 5.71 16.62 -11.59
CA VAL A 74 4.91 17.75 -11.14
C VAL A 74 4.54 18.62 -12.33
N PRO A 75 3.44 19.39 -12.27
CA PRO A 75 3.07 20.29 -13.35
C PRO A 75 4.11 21.40 -13.55
N THR A 76 4.56 21.54 -14.79
CA THR A 76 5.51 22.57 -15.22
C THR A 76 4.98 23.32 -16.44
N GLN A 77 5.58 24.46 -16.80
CA GLN A 77 5.17 25.29 -17.95
C GLN A 77 3.68 25.69 -17.91
N ILE A 78 3.18 25.97 -16.70
CA ILE A 78 1.76 26.19 -16.40
C ILE A 78 1.25 27.45 -17.11
N LYS A 79 0.15 27.30 -17.87
CA LYS A 79 -0.61 28.39 -18.47
C LYS A 79 -2.07 28.22 -18.07
N THR A 80 -2.74 29.30 -17.68
CA THR A 80 -4.12 29.25 -17.22
C THR A 80 -4.95 30.28 -17.98
N ASP A 81 -6.06 29.85 -18.57
CA ASP A 81 -7.03 30.68 -19.30
C ASP A 81 -8.43 30.52 -18.72
N VAL A 82 -9.13 31.63 -18.52
CA VAL A 82 -10.50 31.60 -18.04
C VAL A 82 -11.44 31.36 -19.23
N GLU A 83 -12.08 30.19 -19.26
CA GLU A 83 -13.06 29.87 -20.29
C GLU A 83 -14.42 30.52 -20.01
N GLU A 84 -14.85 30.47 -18.75
CA GLU A 84 -16.13 31.01 -18.29
C GLU A 84 -15.97 31.64 -16.92
N SER A 85 -16.59 32.76 -16.66
CA SER A 85 -16.60 33.39 -15.35
C SER A 85 -17.98 34.02 -15.09
N GLY A 86 -18.70 33.42 -14.15
CA GLY A 86 -19.96 33.92 -13.62
C GLY A 86 -19.80 34.56 -12.25
N ASP A 87 -20.91 34.85 -11.60
CA ASP A 87 -20.95 35.50 -10.28
C ASP A 87 -20.50 34.51 -9.16
N THR A 88 -20.83 33.26 -9.28
CA THR A 88 -20.59 32.21 -8.25
C THR A 88 -19.68 31.11 -8.71
N THR A 89 -19.54 30.85 -10.01
CA THR A 89 -18.77 29.78 -10.60
C THR A 89 -17.88 30.29 -11.73
N ALA A 90 -16.76 29.60 -11.94
CA ALA A 90 -15.86 29.85 -13.06
C ALA A 90 -15.26 28.53 -13.58
N ARG A 91 -14.90 28.52 -14.86
CA ARG A 91 -14.16 27.44 -15.49
C ARG A 91 -12.82 27.98 -15.99
N VAL A 92 -11.75 27.29 -15.59
CA VAL A 92 -10.39 27.67 -15.95
C VAL A 92 -9.70 26.48 -16.58
N ARG A 93 -9.23 26.65 -17.81
CA ARG A 93 -8.35 25.70 -18.46
C ARG A 93 -6.93 25.92 -17.99
N ALA A 94 -6.24 24.87 -17.65
CA ALA A 94 -4.82 24.89 -17.37
C ALA A 94 -4.10 23.94 -18.34
N ASP A 95 -3.18 24.49 -19.11
CA ASP A 95 -2.23 23.74 -19.92
C ASP A 95 -0.91 23.64 -19.17
N TYR A 96 -0.35 22.44 -19.07
CA TYR A 96 0.89 22.17 -18.35
C TYR A 96 1.62 20.96 -18.93
N VAL A 97 2.85 20.78 -18.53
CA VAL A 97 3.65 19.57 -18.84
C VAL A 97 3.79 18.76 -17.56
N LEU A 98 3.42 17.48 -17.61
CA LEU A 98 3.57 16.52 -16.54
C LEU A 98 4.55 15.42 -16.98
N GLY A 99 5.68 15.29 -16.25
CA GLY A 99 6.80 14.49 -16.76
C GLY A 99 7.32 15.07 -18.08
N SER A 100 7.10 14.38 -19.19
CA SER A 100 7.48 14.85 -20.55
C SER A 100 6.27 15.06 -21.48
N LYS A 101 5.04 14.92 -20.96
CA LYS A 101 3.81 14.95 -21.76
C LYS A 101 3.04 16.24 -21.52
N PRO A 102 2.54 16.90 -22.58
CA PRO A 102 1.61 18.02 -22.42
C PRO A 102 0.22 17.49 -22.01
N HIS A 103 -0.41 18.20 -21.08
CA HIS A 103 -1.76 17.95 -20.60
C HIS A 103 -2.56 19.24 -20.55
N SER A 104 -3.89 19.09 -20.57
CA SER A 104 -4.84 20.19 -20.43
C SER A 104 -6.00 19.73 -19.56
N THR A 105 -6.22 20.39 -18.42
CA THR A 105 -7.31 20.07 -17.48
C THR A 105 -8.17 21.31 -17.26
N VAL A 106 -9.49 21.11 -17.23
CA VAL A 106 -10.45 22.18 -16.94
C VAL A 106 -10.89 22.10 -15.49
N PHE A 107 -10.55 23.14 -14.73
CA PHE A 107 -10.91 23.29 -13.33
C PHE A 107 -12.22 24.07 -13.18
N THR A 108 -13.16 23.49 -12.45
CA THR A 108 -14.37 24.20 -12.00
C THR A 108 -14.09 24.86 -10.66
N LEU A 109 -14.41 26.14 -10.53
CA LEU A 109 -14.21 26.91 -9.31
C LEU A 109 -15.53 27.46 -8.78
N GLU A 110 -15.61 27.55 -7.48
CA GLU A 110 -16.71 28.16 -6.74
C GLU A 110 -16.22 29.38 -5.97
N ARG A 111 -17.02 30.43 -5.99
CA ARG A 111 -16.75 31.66 -5.27
C ARG A 111 -17.23 31.57 -3.83
N ILE A 112 -16.31 31.71 -2.88
CA ILE A 112 -16.64 31.73 -1.47
C ILE A 112 -16.79 33.18 -1.00
N PRO A 113 -17.92 33.52 -0.33
CA PRO A 113 -18.10 34.83 0.27
C PRO A 113 -17.05 35.07 1.36
N ARG A 114 -16.35 36.18 1.31
CA ARG A 114 -15.45 36.59 2.37
C ARG A 114 -16.17 37.52 3.37
N THR A 115 -15.76 37.47 4.64
CA THR A 115 -16.39 38.15 5.77
C THR A 115 -16.55 39.68 5.61
N TRP A 116 -15.86 40.30 4.64
CA TRP A 116 -15.94 41.76 4.36
C TRP A 116 -16.40 42.08 2.95
N GLY A 117 -16.79 41.09 2.13
CA GLY A 117 -17.41 41.28 0.80
C GLY A 117 -16.58 42.02 -0.27
N LEU A 118 -15.36 42.48 0.07
CA LEU A 118 -14.55 43.33 -0.81
C LEU A 118 -13.71 42.55 -1.82
N PHE A 119 -13.29 41.33 -1.46
CA PHE A 119 -12.39 40.51 -2.30
C PHE A 119 -12.99 39.14 -2.55
N SER A 120 -12.98 38.72 -3.81
CA SER A 120 -13.42 37.37 -4.20
C SER A 120 -12.42 36.33 -3.76
N GLN A 121 -12.87 35.23 -3.18
CA GLN A 121 -12.06 34.08 -2.94
C GLN A 121 -12.62 32.91 -3.75
N TRP A 122 -11.80 32.39 -4.66
CA TRP A 122 -12.14 31.24 -5.47
C TRP A 122 -11.51 30.00 -4.89
N ARG A 123 -12.22 28.87 -4.96
CA ARG A 123 -11.67 27.54 -4.66
C ARG A 123 -12.04 26.57 -5.77
N ILE A 124 -11.14 25.67 -6.07
CA ILE A 124 -11.37 24.59 -7.02
C ILE A 124 -12.40 23.64 -6.41
N ARG A 125 -13.46 23.32 -7.13
CA ARG A 125 -14.49 22.38 -6.71
C ARG A 125 -14.23 21.03 -7.34
N VAL A 126 -14.18 19.97 -6.53
CA VAL A 126 -14.22 18.59 -6.96
C VAL A 126 -15.46 17.92 -6.40
N GLU A 127 -16.13 17.14 -7.21
CA GLU A 127 -17.29 16.35 -6.76
C GLU A 127 -16.78 15.08 -6.05
N ASP A 128 -15.77 14.45 -6.65
CA ASP A 128 -15.08 13.30 -6.10
C ASP A 128 -13.58 13.48 -6.20
N TRP A 129 -12.85 13.00 -5.19
CA TRP A 129 -11.41 12.98 -5.22
C TRP A 129 -10.90 11.83 -6.09
N PRO A 130 -9.86 12.05 -6.90
CA PRO A 130 -9.22 10.93 -7.57
C PRO A 130 -8.64 9.96 -6.54
N THR A 131 -8.78 8.67 -6.82
CA THR A 131 -8.36 7.61 -5.90
C THR A 131 -7.29 6.75 -6.55
N LEU A 132 -6.21 6.52 -5.83
CA LEU A 132 -5.12 5.65 -6.23
C LEU A 132 -5.17 4.35 -5.44
N SER A 133 -5.44 3.24 -6.12
CA SER A 133 -5.50 1.89 -5.56
C SER A 133 -4.29 1.09 -6.00
N VAL A 134 -3.58 0.49 -5.03
CA VAL A 134 -2.40 -0.33 -5.30
C VAL A 134 -2.73 -1.78 -4.98
N GLN A 135 -2.68 -2.63 -6.00
CA GLN A 135 -2.86 -4.07 -5.86
C GLN A 135 -1.50 -4.77 -5.81
N GLY A 136 -1.33 -5.65 -4.83
CA GLY A 136 -0.07 -6.37 -4.63
C GLY A 136 -0.18 -7.35 -3.46
N PRO A 137 0.93 -7.74 -2.83
CA PRO A 137 0.91 -8.60 -1.65
C PRO A 137 0.08 -7.97 -0.53
N GLN A 138 -1.04 -8.61 -0.17
CA GLN A 138 -2.09 -8.00 0.64
C GLN A 138 -1.69 -7.60 2.07
N ALA A 139 -0.73 -8.29 2.65
CA ALA A 139 -0.33 -8.06 4.03
C ALA A 139 0.68 -6.91 4.20
N GLN A 140 1.02 -6.20 3.13
CA GLN A 140 2.05 -5.18 3.18
C GLN A 140 1.54 -3.84 2.71
N ALA A 141 1.88 -2.79 3.45
CA ALA A 141 1.57 -1.43 3.05
C ALA A 141 2.32 -1.08 1.74
N ALA A 142 1.58 -0.60 0.76
CA ALA A 142 2.19 -0.01 -0.42
C ALA A 142 2.84 1.33 -0.10
N ASN A 143 3.80 1.73 -0.92
CA ASN A 143 4.38 3.06 -0.88
C ASN A 143 3.83 3.89 -2.04
N ILE A 144 3.45 5.13 -1.75
CA ILE A 144 3.17 6.16 -2.75
C ILE A 144 4.25 7.22 -2.63
N ASN A 145 4.95 7.50 -3.72
CA ASN A 145 6.06 8.44 -3.76
C ASN A 145 7.07 8.21 -2.61
N SER A 146 7.41 6.94 -2.36
CA SER A 146 8.30 6.48 -1.28
C SER A 146 7.75 6.60 0.15
N GLN A 147 6.54 7.13 0.34
CA GLN A 147 5.89 7.19 1.65
C GLN A 147 5.01 5.96 1.86
N PRO A 148 5.11 5.28 3.01
CA PRO A 148 4.28 4.13 3.28
C PRO A 148 2.83 4.56 3.53
N MET A 149 1.89 3.82 2.94
CA MET A 149 0.47 3.94 3.27
C MET A 149 0.17 3.27 4.63
N ALA A 150 -0.95 3.60 5.24
CA ALA A 150 -1.40 2.86 6.42
C ALA A 150 -1.64 1.38 6.07
N ASN A 151 -1.29 0.48 7.00
CA ASN A 151 -1.51 -0.96 6.82
C ASN A 151 -2.99 -1.26 6.56
N GLY A 152 -3.25 -2.15 5.60
CA GLY A 152 -4.61 -2.53 5.22
C GLY A 152 -5.34 -1.52 4.32
N THR A 153 -4.70 -0.39 3.97
CA THR A 153 -5.27 0.60 3.05
C THR A 153 -4.73 0.35 1.65
N ASN A 154 -5.59 -0.09 0.75
CA ASN A 154 -5.21 -0.36 -0.64
C ASN A 154 -5.60 0.78 -1.58
N ALA A 155 -6.41 1.72 -1.13
CA ALA A 155 -6.87 2.86 -1.93
C ALA A 155 -6.84 4.13 -1.09
N VAL A 156 -6.28 5.20 -1.64
CA VAL A 156 -6.22 6.51 -0.99
C VAL A 156 -6.62 7.61 -1.97
N PRO A 157 -7.33 8.64 -1.47
CA PRO A 157 -7.53 9.87 -2.23
C PRO A 157 -6.19 10.60 -2.42
N VAL A 158 -6.02 11.19 -3.60
CA VAL A 158 -4.78 11.88 -3.98
C VAL A 158 -5.08 13.24 -4.61
N LEU A 159 -4.07 14.12 -4.69
CA LEU A 159 -4.16 15.39 -5.42
C LEU A 159 -3.85 15.18 -6.91
N PHE A 160 -4.32 16.09 -7.75
CA PHE A 160 -4.11 16.09 -9.21
C PHE A 160 -3.87 17.51 -9.72
N PRO A 161 -3.16 17.73 -10.82
CA PRO A 161 -2.47 16.76 -11.65
C PRO A 161 -1.07 16.44 -11.08
N LEU A 162 -0.76 15.17 -10.92
CA LEU A 162 0.54 14.69 -10.45
C LEU A 162 0.87 13.31 -11.04
N GLN A 163 2.15 13.02 -11.14
CA GLN A 163 2.63 11.70 -11.49
C GLN A 163 3.13 10.99 -10.24
N TYR A 164 2.43 9.93 -9.86
CA TYR A 164 2.71 9.15 -8.66
C TYR A 164 3.57 7.93 -8.96
N GLY A 165 4.56 7.68 -8.12
CA GLY A 165 5.30 6.43 -8.10
C GLY A 165 4.71 5.50 -7.05
N VAL A 166 4.27 4.31 -7.45
CA VAL A 166 3.69 3.31 -6.54
C VAL A 166 4.51 2.04 -6.52
N GLY A 167 4.68 1.43 -5.35
CA GLY A 167 5.47 0.23 -5.19
C GLY A 167 5.47 -0.30 -3.77
N PHE A 168 6.33 -1.27 -3.51
CA PHE A 168 6.56 -1.83 -2.18
C PHE A 168 8.02 -1.63 -1.78
N ASN A 169 8.24 -1.17 -0.55
CA ASN A 169 9.58 -1.05 0.03
C ASN A 169 9.50 -1.35 1.53
N GLN A 170 9.17 -2.61 1.83
CA GLN A 170 8.99 -3.10 3.19
C GLN A 170 10.13 -4.06 3.55
N LYS A 171 10.26 -4.38 4.84
CA LYS A 171 11.32 -5.27 5.34
C LYS A 171 11.37 -6.61 4.59
N TYR A 172 10.21 -7.19 4.31
CA TYR A 172 10.08 -8.53 3.76
C TYR A 172 9.69 -8.57 2.28
N VAL A 173 9.25 -7.44 1.73
CA VAL A 173 8.76 -7.33 0.35
C VAL A 173 9.24 -6.05 -0.29
N LYS A 174 9.73 -6.12 -1.52
CA LYS A 174 10.11 -4.95 -2.33
C LYS A 174 9.65 -5.09 -3.77
N SER A 175 9.49 -3.96 -4.44
CA SER A 175 9.25 -3.89 -5.89
C SER A 175 9.97 -2.72 -6.52
N GLY A 176 10.00 -2.69 -7.83
CA GLY A 176 10.19 -1.45 -8.57
C GLY A 176 8.97 -0.53 -8.41
N TYR A 177 9.16 0.78 -8.66
CA TYR A 177 8.05 1.73 -8.72
C TYR A 177 7.40 1.70 -10.10
N LYS A 178 6.06 1.66 -10.12
CA LYS A 178 5.26 1.96 -11.31
C LYS A 178 4.77 3.38 -11.25
N THR A 179 4.83 4.09 -12.37
CA THR A 179 4.40 5.48 -12.47
C THR A 179 2.97 5.56 -12.98
N VAL A 180 2.18 6.43 -12.37
CA VAL A 180 0.76 6.68 -12.68
C VAL A 180 0.52 8.17 -12.81
N ASP A 181 -0.03 8.58 -13.95
CA ASP A 181 -0.45 9.96 -14.19
C ASP A 181 -1.90 10.10 -13.69
N VAL A 182 -2.12 10.94 -12.70
CA VAL A 182 -3.45 11.31 -12.19
C VAL A 182 -3.70 12.74 -12.62
N VAL A 183 -4.59 12.95 -13.59
CA VAL A 183 -4.74 14.24 -14.26
C VAL A 183 -6.15 14.85 -14.14
N GLU A 184 -7.17 14.04 -13.87
CA GLU A 184 -8.56 14.47 -13.77
C GLU A 184 -9.15 14.22 -12.36
N PRO A 185 -10.10 15.03 -11.91
CA PRO A 185 -10.84 14.76 -10.67
C PRO A 185 -11.74 13.53 -10.82
N GLY A 186 -11.97 12.80 -9.73
CA GLY A 186 -12.90 11.67 -9.68
C GLY A 186 -12.43 10.39 -10.39
N GLU A 187 -11.24 10.38 -10.98
CA GLU A 187 -10.68 9.16 -11.59
C GLU A 187 -10.24 8.14 -10.56
N GLU A 188 -10.55 6.87 -10.81
CA GLU A 188 -10.04 5.75 -10.04
C GLU A 188 -8.91 5.06 -10.80
N HIS A 189 -7.71 5.13 -10.23
CA HIS A 189 -6.54 4.46 -10.77
C HIS A 189 -6.22 3.21 -9.97
N SER A 190 -6.29 2.05 -10.61
CA SER A 190 -5.88 0.77 -10.01
C SER A 190 -4.59 0.28 -10.65
N VAL A 191 -3.57 0.05 -9.83
CA VAL A 191 -2.23 -0.33 -10.28
C VAL A 191 -1.81 -1.63 -9.63
N THR A 192 -1.61 -2.67 -10.42
CA THR A 192 -1.04 -3.93 -9.93
C THR A 192 0.48 -3.84 -9.92
N VAL A 193 1.09 -4.04 -8.76
CA VAL A 193 2.54 -4.05 -8.58
C VAL A 193 2.98 -5.45 -8.15
N GLU A 194 3.82 -6.05 -8.97
CA GLU A 194 4.47 -7.30 -8.59
C GLU A 194 5.61 -7.02 -7.61
N ALA A 195 5.59 -7.71 -6.48
CA ALA A 195 6.61 -7.57 -5.47
C ALA A 195 7.36 -8.89 -5.28
N GLU A 196 8.62 -8.77 -4.87
CA GLU A 196 9.52 -9.88 -4.62
C GLU A 196 9.86 -9.98 -3.14
N PRO A 197 10.06 -11.20 -2.62
CA PRO A 197 10.56 -11.37 -1.26
C PRO A 197 11.97 -10.79 -1.13
N THR A 198 12.25 -10.19 0.02
CA THR A 198 13.61 -9.73 0.33
C THR A 198 14.42 -10.88 0.97
N PRO A 199 15.75 -10.80 0.99
CA PRO A 199 16.57 -11.77 1.75
C PRO A 199 16.16 -11.88 3.23
N ALA A 200 15.72 -10.77 3.84
CA ALA A 200 15.25 -10.76 5.23
C ALA A 200 14.03 -11.66 5.47
N LEU A 201 13.18 -11.87 4.45
CA LEU A 201 12.06 -12.83 4.55
C LEU A 201 12.58 -14.27 4.60
N SER A 202 13.52 -14.62 3.73
CA SER A 202 14.11 -15.97 3.73
C SER A 202 14.86 -16.25 5.03
N GLU A 203 15.62 -15.29 5.54
CA GLU A 203 16.33 -15.39 6.81
C GLU A 203 15.38 -15.60 8.00
N GLU A 204 14.29 -14.85 8.08
CA GLU A 204 13.29 -15.00 9.14
C GLU A 204 12.56 -16.34 9.04
N ALA A 205 12.17 -16.75 7.82
CA ALA A 205 11.54 -18.04 7.57
C ALA A 205 12.50 -19.19 7.97
N GLN A 206 13.77 -19.10 7.60
CA GLN A 206 14.82 -20.06 7.99
C GLN A 206 14.95 -20.18 9.51
N ALA A 207 14.99 -19.04 10.21
CA ALA A 207 15.10 -19.01 11.65
C ALA A 207 13.87 -19.61 12.35
N GLN A 208 12.67 -19.37 11.83
CA GLN A 208 11.44 -19.96 12.37
C GLN A 208 11.36 -21.46 12.11
N LEU A 209 11.67 -21.90 10.89
CA LEU A 209 11.71 -23.32 10.55
C LEU A 209 12.69 -24.08 11.47
N ARG A 210 13.91 -23.55 11.63
CA ARG A 210 14.90 -24.14 12.54
C ARG A 210 14.36 -24.29 13.96
N ARG A 211 13.76 -23.24 14.53
CA ARG A 211 13.17 -23.30 15.88
C ARG A 211 12.08 -24.38 15.99
N GLN A 212 11.20 -24.47 14.99
CA GLN A 212 10.14 -25.48 14.98
C GLN A 212 10.70 -26.89 14.94
N LEU A 213 11.71 -27.14 14.11
CA LEU A 213 12.37 -28.45 14.03
C LEU A 213 13.14 -28.79 15.32
N GLU A 214 13.82 -27.81 15.92
CA GLU A 214 14.48 -27.98 17.22
C GLU A 214 13.48 -28.26 18.36
N ASP A 215 12.29 -27.62 18.33
CA ASP A 215 11.23 -27.93 19.31
C ASP A 215 10.66 -29.33 19.12
N CYS A 216 10.58 -29.82 17.89
CA CYS A 216 10.22 -31.20 17.57
C CYS A 216 11.22 -32.20 18.16
N THR A 217 12.52 -31.93 18.09
CA THR A 217 13.53 -32.86 18.63
C THR A 217 13.52 -33.01 20.16
N LYS A 218 12.85 -32.13 20.88
CA LYS A 218 12.66 -32.23 22.33
C LYS A 218 11.68 -33.34 22.75
N GLN A 219 10.84 -33.80 21.81
CA GLN A 219 9.91 -34.90 22.05
C GLN A 219 10.66 -36.25 22.01
N LYS A 220 10.50 -37.04 23.06
CA LYS A 220 11.23 -38.29 23.28
C LYS A 220 10.44 -39.51 22.78
N VAL A 221 9.78 -39.38 21.66
CA VAL A 221 8.92 -40.40 21.05
C VAL A 221 9.34 -40.66 19.61
N LEU A 222 8.98 -41.83 19.07
CA LEU A 222 9.33 -42.21 17.70
C LEU A 222 8.65 -41.31 16.66
N MET A 223 7.41 -40.87 16.92
CA MET A 223 6.61 -40.02 16.05
C MET A 223 6.25 -38.73 16.79
N PRO A 224 7.11 -37.70 16.74
CA PRO A 224 6.83 -36.44 17.41
C PRO A 224 5.55 -35.77 16.87
N THR A 225 4.65 -35.42 17.78
CA THR A 225 3.34 -34.85 17.40
C THR A 225 3.48 -33.45 16.78
N GLY A 226 2.86 -33.25 15.62
CA GLY A 226 2.90 -31.98 14.90
C GLY A 226 4.22 -31.72 14.19
N CYS A 227 5.03 -32.75 13.97
CA CYS A 227 6.32 -32.71 13.31
C CYS A 227 6.26 -33.48 11.99
N VAL A 228 7.12 -33.11 11.05
CA VAL A 228 7.16 -33.71 9.70
C VAL A 228 8.09 -34.89 9.59
N PHE A 229 8.70 -35.34 10.70
CA PHE A 229 9.59 -36.47 10.73
C PHE A 229 9.16 -37.49 11.79
N GLY A 230 9.59 -38.72 11.59
CA GLY A 230 9.36 -39.82 12.52
C GLY A 230 10.26 -41.00 12.20
N TYR A 231 10.21 -42.04 13.02
CA TYR A 231 10.95 -43.29 12.82
C TYR A 231 10.04 -44.48 13.02
N GLU A 232 9.96 -45.33 12.02
CA GLU A 232 9.21 -46.58 12.08
C GLU A 232 10.13 -47.74 12.32
N THR A 233 9.74 -48.64 13.22
CA THR A 233 10.49 -49.86 13.53
C THR A 233 9.56 -50.96 14.02
N ASP A 234 9.89 -52.21 13.67
CA ASP A 234 9.21 -53.41 14.18
C ASP A 234 9.73 -53.83 15.56
N ASN A 235 10.77 -53.18 16.05
CA ASN A 235 11.40 -53.49 17.33
C ASN A 235 10.69 -52.82 18.50
N THR A 236 10.78 -53.37 19.71
CA THR A 236 10.22 -52.78 20.92
C THR A 236 11.18 -51.77 21.51
N ILE A 237 10.82 -50.49 21.51
CA ILE A 237 11.66 -49.43 22.09
C ILE A 237 11.64 -49.53 23.62
N LEU A 238 12.81 -49.43 24.22
CA LEU A 238 13.02 -49.48 25.66
C LEU A 238 13.34 -48.11 26.22
N GLY A 239 12.28 -47.41 26.70
CA GLY A 239 12.41 -46.06 27.27
C GLY A 239 12.28 -44.93 26.26
N ASP A 240 12.93 -43.80 26.55
CA ASP A 240 12.91 -42.61 25.75
C ASP A 240 13.84 -42.70 24.55
N VAL A 241 13.42 -42.13 23.40
CA VAL A 241 14.34 -41.90 22.28
C VAL A 241 14.85 -40.46 22.31
N HIS A 242 15.97 -40.21 21.68
CA HIS A 242 16.60 -38.92 21.56
C HIS A 242 16.72 -38.53 20.08
N TRP A 243 16.16 -37.39 19.74
CA TRP A 243 16.30 -36.78 18.44
C TRP A 243 17.35 -35.67 18.45
N GLU A 244 18.15 -35.58 17.41
CA GLU A 244 19.16 -34.56 17.17
C GLU A 244 18.93 -34.00 15.74
N LEU A 245 18.82 -32.67 15.60
CA LEU A 245 18.75 -32.01 14.30
C LEU A 245 20.17 -31.89 13.73
N LYS A 246 20.49 -32.65 12.68
CA LYS A 246 21.82 -32.68 12.04
C LYS A 246 21.96 -31.58 11.00
N SER A 247 20.95 -31.41 10.12
CA SER A 247 20.96 -30.38 9.11
C SER A 247 19.55 -29.80 8.88
N VAL A 248 19.51 -28.50 8.65
CA VAL A 248 18.30 -27.78 8.23
C VAL A 248 18.53 -27.31 6.81
N PRO A 249 17.60 -27.53 5.88
CA PRO A 249 17.73 -27.04 4.52
C PRO A 249 17.66 -25.52 4.45
N ASP A 250 18.28 -24.93 3.45
CA ASP A 250 18.11 -23.52 3.14
C ASP A 250 16.69 -23.25 2.60
N VAL A 251 16.07 -22.19 3.09
CA VAL A 251 14.73 -21.79 2.66
C VAL A 251 14.81 -21.02 1.34
N GLU A 252 14.56 -21.72 0.26
CA GLU A 252 14.36 -21.13 -1.06
C GLU A 252 12.87 -20.83 -1.28
N LEU A 253 12.52 -19.54 -1.36
CA LEU A 253 11.14 -19.10 -1.53
C LEU A 253 10.72 -19.16 -2.99
N VAL A 254 9.59 -19.81 -3.25
CA VAL A 254 8.94 -19.87 -4.57
C VAL A 254 7.49 -19.39 -4.47
N ARG A 255 6.98 -18.80 -5.54
CA ARG A 255 5.54 -18.47 -5.62
C ARG A 255 4.73 -19.75 -5.69
N ASP A 256 3.65 -19.83 -4.94
CA ASP A 256 2.70 -20.92 -5.01
C ASP A 256 1.70 -20.67 -6.16
N PRO A 257 1.79 -21.45 -7.27
CA PRO A 257 0.90 -21.24 -8.41
C PRO A 257 -0.56 -21.63 -8.11
N SER A 258 -0.83 -22.36 -7.03
CA SER A 258 -2.18 -22.78 -6.65
C SER A 258 -3.00 -21.66 -5.99
N MET A 259 -2.37 -20.55 -5.62
CA MET A 259 -3.04 -19.39 -5.04
C MET A 259 -3.30 -18.31 -6.08
N THR A 260 -4.35 -18.47 -6.85
CA THR A 260 -4.88 -17.39 -7.70
C THR A 260 -5.55 -16.34 -6.81
N VAL A 261 -5.12 -15.10 -6.95
CA VAL A 261 -5.80 -13.93 -6.38
C VAL A 261 -7.16 -13.80 -7.06
N SER A 262 -8.23 -14.25 -6.39
CA SER A 262 -9.59 -13.95 -6.85
C SER A 262 -9.87 -12.47 -6.52
N THR A 263 -9.61 -11.59 -7.47
CA THR A 263 -10.13 -10.23 -7.46
C THR A 263 -11.64 -10.29 -7.73
N SER A 264 -12.45 -10.33 -6.68
CA SER A 264 -13.87 -10.01 -6.83
C SER A 264 -13.98 -8.48 -7.00
N LEU A 265 -14.00 -8.03 -8.24
CA LEU A 265 -14.58 -6.73 -8.59
C LEU A 265 -16.02 -6.75 -8.09
N GLY A 266 -16.31 -5.92 -7.08
CA GLY A 266 -17.66 -5.67 -6.62
C GLY A 266 -18.48 -5.06 -7.75
N SER A 267 -19.16 -5.90 -8.51
CA SER A 267 -20.29 -5.49 -9.32
C SER A 267 -21.43 -5.20 -8.36
N SER A 268 -21.85 -3.94 -8.32
CA SER A 268 -23.11 -3.52 -7.71
C SER A 268 -24.28 -4.21 -8.42
N GLY A 269 -24.76 -5.31 -7.86
CA GLY A 269 -25.91 -6.08 -8.28
C GLY A 269 -26.79 -6.39 -7.08
N ASP A 270 -27.99 -5.85 -7.16
CA ASP A 270 -29.26 -6.07 -6.46
C ASP A 270 -29.32 -7.11 -5.31
N PRO A 271 -29.80 -6.74 -4.11
CA PRO A 271 -29.93 -7.62 -2.96
C PRO A 271 -31.27 -8.35 -2.97
N SER A 272 -31.39 -9.46 -3.70
CA SER A 272 -32.52 -10.39 -3.46
C SER A 272 -32.14 -11.82 -3.83
N SER A 273 -31.54 -12.54 -2.92
CA SER A 273 -31.83 -13.96 -2.61
C SER A 273 -30.89 -14.42 -1.49
N GLY A 274 -31.50 -14.75 -0.34
CA GLY A 274 -30.78 -15.34 0.76
C GLY A 274 -30.43 -16.79 0.47
N ASP A 275 -29.23 -17.16 0.81
CA ASP A 275 -28.94 -18.44 1.47
C ASP A 275 -27.64 -18.31 2.27
N GLY A 276 -27.71 -18.72 3.53
CA GLY A 276 -26.62 -18.61 4.48
C GLY A 276 -25.54 -19.65 4.22
N GLY A 277 -24.34 -19.17 4.07
CA GLY A 277 -23.15 -19.99 4.03
C GLY A 277 -21.95 -19.13 4.42
N ASP A 278 -21.48 -19.30 5.67
CA ASP A 278 -20.23 -18.74 6.19
C ASP A 278 -19.09 -18.97 5.19
N SER A 279 -18.78 -17.95 4.41
CA SER A 279 -17.59 -17.92 3.57
C SER A 279 -16.82 -16.65 3.84
N GLN A 280 -16.41 -16.45 5.09
CA GLN A 280 -15.22 -15.66 5.39
C GLN A 280 -13.98 -16.44 4.94
N LYS A 281 -13.83 -16.64 3.63
CA LYS A 281 -12.53 -17.00 3.08
C LYS A 281 -11.67 -15.74 3.14
N ALA A 282 -10.77 -15.72 4.13
CA ALA A 282 -9.65 -14.82 4.16
C ALA A 282 -9.03 -14.76 2.74
N GLN A 283 -9.06 -13.57 2.13
CA GLN A 283 -8.36 -13.29 0.90
C GLN A 283 -6.86 -13.38 1.21
N GLN A 284 -6.31 -14.57 1.03
CA GLN A 284 -4.89 -14.79 1.21
C GLN A 284 -4.18 -14.30 -0.05
N ALA A 285 -3.27 -13.35 0.15
CA ALA A 285 -2.29 -12.91 -0.83
C ALA A 285 -1.55 -14.10 -1.43
N GLY A 286 -1.18 -14.01 -2.68
CA GLY A 286 -0.43 -15.05 -3.40
C GLY A 286 0.65 -15.64 -2.48
N GLY A 287 0.46 -16.90 -2.08
CA GLY A 287 1.25 -17.53 -1.05
C GLY A 287 2.67 -17.76 -1.53
N LEU A 288 3.61 -17.49 -0.66
CA LEU A 288 4.98 -17.95 -0.81
C LEU A 288 5.09 -19.32 -0.13
N ARG A 289 5.79 -20.23 -0.79
CA ARG A 289 6.16 -21.50 -0.17
C ARG A 289 7.66 -21.72 -0.26
N MET A 290 8.17 -22.49 0.68
CA MET A 290 9.50 -23.04 0.60
C MET A 290 9.52 -24.13 -0.48
N ARG A 291 10.53 -24.13 -1.34
CA ARG A 291 10.82 -25.28 -2.19
C ARG A 291 11.10 -26.50 -1.29
N PRO A 292 10.46 -27.65 -1.52
CA PRO A 292 10.76 -28.85 -0.74
C PRO A 292 12.24 -29.17 -0.72
N ALA A 293 12.81 -29.38 0.46
CA ALA A 293 14.22 -29.67 0.63
C ALA A 293 14.45 -30.60 1.83
N GLU A 294 15.54 -31.33 1.80
CA GLU A 294 15.84 -32.38 2.78
C GLU A 294 16.38 -31.82 4.10
N ALA A 295 15.77 -32.22 5.21
CA ALA A 295 16.31 -32.08 6.55
C ALA A 295 16.79 -33.43 7.07
N THR A 296 17.87 -33.42 7.82
CA THR A 296 18.44 -34.64 8.36
C THR A 296 18.42 -34.61 9.89
N PHE A 297 17.91 -35.67 10.45
CA PHE A 297 17.82 -35.89 11.89
C PHE A 297 18.59 -37.14 12.27
N ILE A 298 18.99 -37.24 13.52
CA ILE A 298 19.55 -38.45 14.12
C ILE A 298 18.61 -38.87 15.23
N ILE A 299 18.14 -40.11 15.18
CA ILE A 299 17.42 -40.74 16.29
C ILE A 299 18.36 -41.75 16.99
N SER A 300 18.31 -41.77 18.31
CA SER A 300 19.06 -42.74 19.13
C SER A 300 18.23 -43.21 20.31
N GLY A 301 18.49 -44.39 20.74
CA GLY A 301 17.80 -45.04 21.86
C GLY A 301 18.23 -46.48 22.07
N ASN A 302 17.41 -47.22 22.80
CA ASN A 302 17.61 -48.63 23.02
C ASN A 302 16.34 -49.42 22.62
N TYR A 303 16.51 -50.53 21.92
CA TYR A 303 15.42 -51.40 21.55
C TYR A 303 15.68 -52.85 21.88
N ARG A 304 14.60 -53.65 22.03
CA ARG A 304 14.64 -55.09 22.03
C ARG A 304 14.25 -55.61 20.66
N ASP A 305 15.18 -56.35 20.04
CA ASP A 305 14.96 -56.98 18.75
C ASP A 305 13.77 -57.94 18.83
N SER A 306 12.79 -57.79 17.95
CA SER A 306 11.54 -58.54 17.95
C SER A 306 11.72 -60.04 17.62
N ARG A 307 12.81 -60.42 16.98
CA ARG A 307 13.10 -61.81 16.58
C ARG A 307 14.01 -62.53 17.55
N THR A 308 15.05 -61.85 18.06
CA THR A 308 16.07 -62.47 18.90
C THR A 308 15.86 -62.19 20.38
N GLY A 309 15.07 -61.15 20.73
CA GLY A 309 14.88 -60.68 22.10
C GLY A 309 16.09 -59.95 22.69
N THR A 310 17.13 -59.70 21.88
CA THR A 310 18.36 -59.01 22.32
C THR A 310 18.13 -57.52 22.46
N GLU A 311 18.65 -56.93 23.53
CA GLU A 311 18.64 -55.49 23.73
C GLU A 311 19.86 -54.85 23.09
N THR A 312 19.66 -53.78 22.33
CA THR A 312 20.73 -53.13 21.56
C THR A 312 20.47 -51.61 21.47
N ASP A 313 21.54 -50.84 21.64
CA ASP A 313 21.50 -49.41 21.35
C ASP A 313 21.47 -49.20 19.84
N PHE A 314 20.75 -48.19 19.42
CA PHE A 314 20.71 -47.76 18.01
C PHE A 314 20.97 -46.28 17.86
N ARG A 315 21.50 -45.91 16.69
CA ARG A 315 21.68 -44.56 16.23
C ARG A 315 21.48 -44.53 14.72
N GLU A 316 20.40 -43.97 14.27
CA GLU A 316 19.99 -43.98 12.89
C GLU A 316 19.87 -42.57 12.35
N GLU A 317 20.15 -42.38 11.07
CA GLU A 317 19.98 -41.12 10.37
C GLU A 317 18.65 -41.18 9.61
N VAL A 318 17.79 -40.17 9.83
CA VAL A 318 16.49 -40.01 9.19
C VAL A 318 16.53 -38.76 8.36
N THR A 319 16.25 -38.88 7.08
CA THR A 319 16.17 -37.75 6.14
C THR A 319 14.75 -37.61 5.66
N GLU A 320 14.19 -36.42 5.84
CA GLU A 320 12.81 -36.10 5.48
C GLU A 320 12.76 -34.89 4.58
N LEU A 321 11.83 -34.92 3.59
CA LEU A 321 11.54 -33.81 2.71
C LEU A 321 10.63 -32.84 3.43
N ILE A 322 11.09 -31.59 3.62
CA ILE A 322 10.33 -30.56 4.33
C ILE A 322 9.83 -29.52 3.34
N SER A 323 8.57 -29.16 3.48
CA SER A 323 7.95 -28.04 2.79
C SER A 323 7.23 -27.15 3.79
N ALA A 324 7.16 -25.85 3.52
CA ALA A 324 6.48 -24.90 4.37
C ALA A 324 5.84 -23.79 3.56
N ARG A 325 4.67 -23.34 4.04
CA ARG A 325 4.01 -22.12 3.56
C ARG A 325 4.50 -20.94 4.38
N ILE A 326 4.82 -19.85 3.70
CA ILE A 326 5.26 -18.60 4.33
C ILE A 326 4.14 -17.58 4.23
N ILE A 327 3.64 -17.15 5.37
CA ILE A 327 2.54 -16.19 5.48
C ILE A 327 3.08 -14.89 6.06
N LEU A 328 2.86 -13.79 5.33
CA LEU A 328 3.04 -12.45 5.86
C LEU A 328 1.71 -12.00 6.45
N THR A 329 1.70 -11.72 7.73
CA THR A 329 0.50 -11.26 8.45
C THR A 329 0.32 -9.75 8.29
N GLU A 330 -0.89 -9.23 8.50
CA GLU A 330 -1.23 -7.80 8.37
C GLU A 330 -0.43 -6.90 9.34
N ASP A 331 0.02 -7.45 10.47
CA ASP A 331 0.90 -6.78 11.42
C ASP A 331 2.39 -6.83 11.03
N GLY A 332 2.68 -7.28 9.81
CA GLY A 332 4.03 -7.31 9.25
C GLY A 332 4.92 -8.41 9.80
N LYS A 333 4.35 -9.46 10.44
CA LYS A 333 5.10 -10.62 10.92
C LYS A 333 5.13 -11.74 9.90
N VAL A 334 6.13 -12.57 10.01
CA VAL A 334 6.28 -13.80 9.23
C VAL A 334 5.75 -14.96 10.06
N ARG A 335 4.97 -15.85 9.43
CA ARG A 335 4.55 -17.13 9.99
C ARG A 335 4.96 -18.24 9.02
N VAL A 336 5.59 -19.26 9.54
CA VAL A 336 5.98 -20.47 8.81
C VAL A 336 5.05 -21.60 9.22
N GLU A 337 4.33 -22.16 8.27
CA GLU A 337 3.45 -23.32 8.46
C GLU A 337 4.02 -24.49 7.67
N GLN A 338 4.42 -25.56 8.36
CA GLN A 338 4.87 -26.78 7.71
C GLN A 338 3.66 -27.41 6.98
N ILE A 339 3.90 -27.86 5.77
CA ILE A 339 2.91 -28.54 4.93
C ILE A 339 3.51 -29.83 4.40
N GLU A 340 2.67 -30.78 4.04
CA GLU A 340 3.12 -31.98 3.34
C GLU A 340 3.80 -31.57 2.01
N PRO A 341 4.93 -32.19 1.65
CA PRO A 341 5.72 -31.85 0.48
C PRO A 341 5.00 -32.09 -0.87
#